data_9f44eac584cbeddc5c0f4204b7b85ee0
#
_entry.id   9f44eac584cbeddc5c0f4204b7b85ee0
#
_cell.length_a   1.000
_cell.length_b   1.000
_cell.length_c   1.000
_cell.angle_alpha   90.00
_cell.angle_beta   90.00
_cell.angle_gamma   90.00
#
_symmetry.space_group_name_H-M   'P 1'
#
loop_
_entity.id
_entity.type
_entity.pdbx_description
1 polymer ?
#
loop_
_entity_poly.entity_id
_entity_poly.type
_entity_poly.pdbx_seq_one_letter_code
_entity_poly.pdbx_strand_id
1 'polypeptide(L)'
;MKKLLTLTTGLVAIVLAGMIGVPAQAYEAGPVTGGGTIDGKVVFNDAVPTRKIIPNKDVEVCGGIREEPLIAVGPDKGVQNAVVYLVEVAKGKAWPAAGKTPELDNRKCRFEPEVQVIRAGPLDVVNDDPILHNTHGYYGKRTAFNMALPNQGQRIPTELTRVGTVRIDCDAHGWMEGWIYVVDNPYYAITGADGKFSITDVPPGSYTLVAIQSFTGPIQQPVTVTAGKPTNLTIELKKQ
;
A
#
# COMPACT_ATOMS: atom_id res chain seq x y z
N MET A 1 70.13 35.47 23.52
CA MET A 1 69.22 35.65 22.38
C MET A 1 68.13 34.61 22.45
N LYS A 2 66.96 34.96 23.01
CA LYS A 2 65.80 34.07 23.15
C LYS A 2 64.88 34.28 22.00
N LYS A 3 64.63 33.24 21.16
CA LYS A 3 63.66 33.29 20.07
C LYS A 3 62.26 33.00 20.65
N LEU A 4 61.35 33.94 20.46
CA LEU A 4 59.96 33.85 20.81
C LEU A 4 59.23 33.12 19.66
N LEU A 5 58.58 31.99 19.93
CA LEU A 5 57.79 31.21 18.99
C LEU A 5 56.32 31.63 19.18
N THR A 6 55.76 32.31 18.20
CA THR A 6 54.34 32.68 18.18
C THR A 6 53.51 31.57 17.56
N LEU A 7 52.64 30.97 18.39
CA LEU A 7 51.65 29.96 17.97
C LEU A 7 50.40 30.71 17.48
N THR A 8 50.08 30.59 16.18
CA THR A 8 48.82 31.05 15.61
C THR A 8 47.79 29.92 15.65
N THR A 9 46.83 30.04 16.56
CA THR A 9 45.65 29.17 16.63
C THR A 9 44.65 29.56 15.55
N GLY A 10 44.57 28.75 14.48
CA GLY A 10 43.51 28.88 13.47
C GLY A 10 42.18 28.32 13.96
N LEU A 11 41.16 29.15 14.04
CA LEU A 11 39.79 28.80 14.36
C LEU A 11 39.12 28.17 13.10
N VAL A 12 38.91 26.86 13.08
CA VAL A 12 38.12 26.21 12.02
C VAL A 12 36.65 26.32 12.40
N ALA A 13 35.91 27.19 11.71
CA ALA A 13 34.47 27.25 11.85
C ALA A 13 33.82 26.12 11.07
N ILE A 14 33.28 25.12 11.78
CA ILE A 14 32.46 24.04 11.20
C ILE A 14 31.07 24.64 10.95
N VAL A 15 30.75 24.90 9.68
CA VAL A 15 29.38 25.24 9.27
C VAL A 15 28.56 23.97 9.24
N LEU A 16 27.76 23.70 10.28
CA LEU A 16 26.69 22.70 10.22
C LEU A 16 25.60 23.21 9.28
N ALA A 17 25.59 22.72 8.04
CA ALA A 17 24.44 22.85 7.15
C ALA A 17 23.29 22.00 7.69
N GLY A 18 22.40 22.60 8.48
CA GLY A 18 21.17 21.98 8.91
C GLY A 18 20.31 21.64 7.68
N MET A 19 20.09 20.34 7.41
CA MET A 19 19.03 19.92 6.47
C MET A 19 17.70 20.34 7.06
N ILE A 20 17.15 21.44 6.59
CA ILE A 20 15.78 21.84 6.87
C ILE A 20 14.92 20.86 6.08
N GLY A 21 14.42 19.81 6.73
CA GLY A 21 13.42 18.92 6.16
C GLY A 21 12.20 19.75 5.80
N VAL A 22 11.89 19.87 4.51
CA VAL A 22 10.65 20.48 4.05
C VAL A 22 9.52 19.62 4.58
N PRO A 23 8.56 20.14 5.36
CA PRO A 23 7.42 19.36 5.82
C PRO A 23 6.66 18.84 4.60
N ALA A 24 6.29 17.55 4.60
CA ALA A 24 5.42 16.99 3.57
C ALA A 24 4.14 17.83 3.50
N GLN A 25 3.88 18.43 2.35
CA GLN A 25 2.71 19.28 2.16
C GLN A 25 1.46 18.38 2.15
N ALA A 26 0.48 18.70 2.98
CA ALA A 26 -0.79 17.98 3.00
C ALA A 26 -1.50 18.14 1.64
N TYR A 27 -2.14 17.08 1.16
CA TYR A 27 -2.90 17.11 -0.09
C TYR A 27 -4.05 18.12 -0.03
N GLU A 28 -4.12 19.00 -1.03
CA GLU A 28 -5.17 20.00 -1.19
C GLU A 28 -6.19 19.56 -2.25
N ALA A 29 -7.44 19.38 -1.84
CA ALA A 29 -8.53 19.04 -2.75
C ALA A 29 -9.05 20.29 -3.46
N GLY A 30 -9.19 20.22 -4.79
CA GLY A 30 -9.69 21.32 -5.60
C GLY A 30 -10.08 20.88 -7.02
N PRO A 31 -10.56 21.80 -7.84
CA PRO A 31 -10.92 21.49 -9.23
C PRO A 31 -9.67 21.15 -10.06
N VAL A 32 -9.80 20.16 -10.93
CA VAL A 32 -8.76 19.77 -11.89
C VAL A 32 -9.13 20.33 -13.25
N THR A 33 -8.30 21.26 -13.77
CA THR A 33 -8.46 21.79 -15.12
C THR A 33 -7.61 20.99 -16.10
N GLY A 34 -8.21 20.46 -17.14
CA GLY A 34 -7.52 19.67 -18.16
C GLY A 34 -6.96 18.35 -17.64
N GLY A 35 -7.64 17.71 -16.68
CA GLY A 35 -7.21 16.43 -16.14
C GLY A 35 -6.95 15.40 -17.22
N GLY A 36 -5.87 14.63 -17.09
CA GLY A 36 -5.57 13.48 -17.93
C GLY A 36 -5.89 12.18 -17.23
N THR A 37 -5.69 11.08 -17.94
CA THR A 37 -5.88 9.72 -17.42
C THR A 37 -4.59 8.94 -17.56
N ILE A 38 -4.26 8.14 -16.54
CA ILE A 38 -3.20 7.14 -16.61
C ILE A 38 -3.86 5.78 -16.72
N ASP A 39 -3.80 5.17 -17.89
CA ASP A 39 -4.27 3.83 -18.16
C ASP A 39 -3.09 2.88 -18.27
N GLY A 40 -3.22 1.68 -17.75
CA GLY A 40 -2.11 0.75 -17.84
C GLY A 40 -2.44 -0.68 -17.48
N LYS A 41 -1.41 -1.51 -17.58
CA LYS A 41 -1.45 -2.90 -17.19
C LYS A 41 -0.23 -3.24 -16.35
N VAL A 42 -0.47 -3.94 -15.24
CA VAL A 42 0.59 -4.55 -14.44
C VAL A 42 0.74 -6.00 -14.85
N VAL A 43 1.95 -6.43 -15.16
CA VAL A 43 2.25 -7.79 -15.65
C VAL A 43 3.35 -8.44 -14.82
N PHE A 44 3.32 -9.79 -14.79
CA PHE A 44 4.38 -10.63 -14.22
C PHE A 44 4.72 -11.74 -15.20
N ASN A 45 5.94 -11.72 -15.73
CA ASN A 45 6.37 -12.61 -16.80
C ASN A 45 7.06 -13.89 -16.32
N ASP A 46 7.53 -13.92 -15.07
CA ASP A 46 8.19 -15.06 -14.48
C ASP A 46 7.22 -16.21 -14.15
N ALA A 47 7.75 -17.36 -13.76
CA ALA A 47 6.97 -18.46 -13.24
C ALA A 47 6.29 -18.08 -11.92
N VAL A 48 4.99 -18.35 -11.82
CA VAL A 48 4.20 -18.05 -10.60
C VAL A 48 4.56 -19.06 -9.51
N PRO A 49 5.17 -18.61 -8.39
CA PRO A 49 5.45 -19.51 -7.29
C PRO A 49 4.20 -19.77 -6.46
N THR A 50 4.11 -20.96 -5.87
CA THR A 50 3.03 -21.33 -4.96
C THR A 50 3.56 -21.53 -3.55
N ARG A 51 2.67 -21.39 -2.57
CA ARG A 51 2.89 -21.80 -1.19
C ARG A 51 1.87 -22.87 -0.80
N LYS A 52 2.31 -23.86 -0.01
CA LYS A 52 1.42 -24.87 0.56
C LYS A 52 0.85 -24.33 1.86
N ILE A 53 -0.47 -24.24 1.95
CA ILE A 53 -1.20 -23.92 3.16
C ILE A 53 -1.56 -25.23 3.85
N ILE A 54 -1.17 -25.36 5.13
CA ILE A 54 -1.43 -26.54 5.96
C ILE A 54 -2.15 -26.06 7.23
N PRO A 55 -3.48 -25.94 7.20
CA PRO A 55 -4.24 -25.60 8.40
C PRO A 55 -4.04 -26.68 9.47
N ASN A 56 -3.66 -26.27 10.67
CA ASN A 56 -3.38 -27.16 11.81
C ASN A 56 -4.48 -27.11 12.88
N LYS A 57 -5.53 -26.31 12.66
CA LYS A 57 -6.71 -26.18 13.50
C LYS A 57 -7.88 -25.62 12.71
N ASP A 58 -9.07 -25.67 13.24
CA ASP A 58 -10.32 -25.11 12.70
C ASP A 58 -10.57 -25.49 11.22
N VAL A 59 -10.17 -26.73 10.84
CA VAL A 59 -10.17 -27.17 9.43
C VAL A 59 -11.57 -27.26 8.83
N GLU A 60 -12.60 -27.43 9.64
CA GLU A 60 -14.02 -27.41 9.25
C GLU A 60 -14.48 -26.03 8.75
N VAL A 61 -13.84 -24.95 9.20
CA VAL A 61 -14.09 -23.56 8.76
C VAL A 61 -13.04 -23.11 7.75
N CYS A 62 -11.76 -23.39 8.04
CA CYS A 62 -10.61 -22.89 7.26
C CYS A 62 -10.31 -23.75 6.01
N GLY A 63 -10.92 -24.93 5.91
CA GLY A 63 -10.64 -25.90 4.84
C GLY A 63 -9.35 -26.69 5.06
N GLY A 64 -9.10 -27.66 4.16
CA GLY A 64 -7.94 -28.54 4.22
C GLY A 64 -6.67 -27.97 3.60
N ILE A 65 -5.69 -28.87 3.43
CA ILE A 65 -4.42 -28.57 2.77
C ILE A 65 -4.69 -28.11 1.34
N ARG A 66 -4.02 -27.02 0.93
CA ARG A 66 -4.15 -26.46 -0.42
C ARG A 66 -2.88 -25.75 -0.86
N GLU A 67 -2.74 -25.55 -2.15
CA GLU A 67 -1.72 -24.70 -2.72
C GLU A 67 -2.33 -23.37 -3.15
N GLU A 68 -1.63 -22.28 -2.87
CA GLU A 68 -2.02 -20.92 -3.26
C GLU A 68 -0.88 -20.22 -3.98
N PRO A 69 -1.15 -19.49 -5.08
CA PRO A 69 -0.13 -18.68 -5.73
C PRO A 69 0.26 -17.53 -4.80
N LEU A 70 1.55 -17.17 -4.78
CA LEU A 70 2.05 -15.97 -4.06
C LEU A 70 1.71 -14.68 -4.79
N ILE A 71 1.38 -14.76 -6.07
CA ILE A 71 0.93 -13.67 -6.92
C ILE A 71 -0.16 -14.18 -7.86
N ALA A 72 -1.32 -13.55 -7.86
CA ALA A 72 -2.41 -13.93 -8.75
C ALA A 72 -2.17 -13.34 -10.15
N VAL A 73 -1.90 -14.22 -11.11
CA VAL A 73 -1.63 -13.85 -12.50
C VAL A 73 -2.74 -14.42 -13.38
N GLY A 74 -3.46 -13.54 -14.03
CA GLY A 74 -4.56 -13.86 -14.93
C GLY A 74 -4.13 -13.95 -16.41
N PRO A 75 -5.09 -13.78 -17.34
CA PRO A 75 -4.82 -13.78 -18.77
C PRO A 75 -3.76 -12.75 -19.17
N ASP A 76 -2.98 -13.07 -20.20
CA ASP A 76 -1.94 -12.21 -20.77
C ASP A 76 -0.96 -11.67 -19.71
N LYS A 77 -0.64 -12.49 -18.72
CA LYS A 77 0.28 -12.16 -17.62
C LYS A 77 -0.18 -11.01 -16.72
N GLY A 78 -1.44 -10.62 -16.77
CA GLY A 78 -2.01 -9.56 -15.92
C GLY A 78 -1.94 -9.93 -14.43
N VAL A 79 -1.49 -9.00 -13.59
CA VAL A 79 -1.41 -9.19 -12.14
C VAL A 79 -2.65 -8.64 -11.48
N GLN A 80 -3.39 -9.49 -10.76
CA GLN A 80 -4.51 -9.09 -9.92
C GLN A 80 -4.04 -8.55 -8.58
N ASN A 81 -4.79 -7.61 -8.01
CA ASN A 81 -4.52 -7.03 -6.68
C ASN A 81 -3.16 -6.31 -6.57
N ALA A 82 -2.58 -5.85 -7.67
CA ALA A 82 -1.51 -4.87 -7.60
C ALA A 82 -2.11 -3.48 -7.32
N VAL A 83 -1.52 -2.76 -6.38
CA VAL A 83 -1.90 -1.38 -6.08
C VAL A 83 -1.02 -0.42 -6.87
N VAL A 84 -1.64 0.48 -7.61
CA VAL A 84 -0.95 1.51 -8.39
C VAL A 84 -1.39 2.88 -7.87
N TYR A 85 -0.43 3.75 -7.52
CA TYR A 85 -0.76 5.06 -6.97
C TYR A 85 0.32 6.11 -7.28
N LEU A 86 -0.07 7.38 -7.22
CA LEU A 86 0.84 8.51 -7.36
C LEU A 86 1.32 8.96 -5.98
N VAL A 87 2.60 9.29 -5.86
CA VAL A 87 3.18 9.88 -4.66
C VAL A 87 3.43 11.38 -4.84
N GLU A 88 3.48 12.10 -3.74
CA GLU A 88 3.80 13.54 -3.71
C GLU A 88 2.87 14.43 -4.56
N VAL A 89 1.60 14.05 -4.66
CA VAL A 89 0.60 14.88 -5.33
C VAL A 89 0.13 15.96 -4.36
N ALA A 90 0.55 17.23 -4.60
CA ALA A 90 0.24 18.34 -3.69
C ALA A 90 -1.23 18.76 -3.74
N LYS A 91 -1.87 18.71 -4.93
CA LYS A 91 -3.26 19.13 -5.13
C LYS A 91 -3.93 18.43 -6.30
N GLY A 92 -5.26 18.36 -6.26
CA GLY A 92 -6.03 17.74 -7.34
C GLY A 92 -7.47 17.46 -6.94
N LYS A 93 -8.11 16.44 -7.55
CA LYS A 93 -9.53 16.13 -7.33
C LYS A 93 -9.84 15.87 -5.86
N ALA A 94 -11.07 16.16 -5.47
CA ALA A 94 -11.56 15.80 -4.14
C ALA A 94 -11.54 14.27 -3.97
N TRP A 95 -11.36 13.84 -2.72
CA TRP A 95 -11.64 12.45 -2.38
C TRP A 95 -13.10 12.11 -2.75
N PRO A 96 -13.38 10.88 -3.17
CA PRO A 96 -14.75 10.42 -3.28
C PRO A 96 -15.52 10.73 -1.99
N ALA A 97 -16.81 11.04 -2.12
CA ALA A 97 -17.65 11.25 -0.95
C ALA A 97 -17.49 10.09 0.03
N ALA A 98 -17.43 10.41 1.33
CA ALA A 98 -17.30 9.40 2.36
C ALA A 98 -18.46 8.39 2.25
N GLY A 99 -18.13 7.14 1.96
CA GLY A 99 -19.04 6.02 1.97
C GLY A 99 -19.13 5.38 3.37
N LYS A 100 -19.36 4.08 3.40
CA LYS A 100 -19.22 3.29 4.63
C LYS A 100 -17.75 3.29 5.07
N THR A 101 -17.53 3.16 6.40
CA THR A 101 -16.20 2.87 6.94
C THR A 101 -15.62 1.66 6.23
N PRO A 102 -14.36 1.71 5.76
CA PRO A 102 -13.69 0.53 5.22
C PRO A 102 -13.72 -0.62 6.22
N GLU A 103 -13.91 -1.83 5.72
CA GLU A 103 -13.95 -3.03 6.55
C GLU A 103 -12.81 -3.97 6.17
N LEU A 104 -12.24 -4.63 7.18
CA LEU A 104 -11.33 -5.76 7.05
C LEU A 104 -11.97 -6.94 7.77
N ASP A 105 -12.50 -7.90 7.00
CA ASP A 105 -13.26 -9.00 7.52
C ASP A 105 -12.43 -10.29 7.57
N ASN A 106 -12.54 -11.03 8.66
CA ASN A 106 -12.03 -12.39 8.80
C ASN A 106 -13.13 -13.35 8.36
N ARG A 107 -13.01 -13.89 7.14
CA ARG A 107 -14.02 -14.74 6.52
C ARG A 107 -13.39 -15.96 5.86
N LYS A 108 -13.86 -17.17 6.21
CA LYS A 108 -13.31 -18.45 5.73
C LYS A 108 -11.78 -18.52 5.91
N CYS A 109 -11.32 -18.01 7.06
CA CYS A 109 -9.90 -17.94 7.42
C CYS A 109 -9.04 -17.22 6.36
N ARG A 110 -9.57 -16.13 5.83
CA ARG A 110 -8.92 -15.17 4.94
C ARG A 110 -9.28 -13.76 5.37
N PHE A 111 -8.49 -12.80 4.99
CA PHE A 111 -8.86 -11.38 5.07
C PHE A 111 -9.61 -10.99 3.80
N GLU A 112 -10.78 -10.37 3.97
CA GLU A 112 -11.60 -9.84 2.88
C GLU A 112 -11.87 -8.35 3.10
N PRO A 113 -11.47 -7.49 2.15
CA PRO A 113 -10.64 -7.81 0.99
C PRO A 113 -9.18 -8.13 1.38
N GLU A 114 -8.52 -9.03 0.63
CA GLU A 114 -7.10 -9.36 0.84
C GLU A 114 -6.19 -8.13 0.65
N VAL A 115 -6.55 -7.27 -0.31
CA VAL A 115 -5.85 -6.02 -0.61
C VAL A 115 -6.85 -4.88 -0.68
N GLN A 116 -6.60 -3.80 0.05
CA GLN A 116 -7.39 -2.58 -0.05
C GLN A 116 -6.53 -1.33 0.03
N VAL A 117 -7.03 -0.25 -0.54
CA VAL A 117 -6.46 1.09 -0.44
C VAL A 117 -7.44 1.96 0.32
N ILE A 118 -6.97 2.62 1.36
CA ILE A 118 -7.81 3.52 2.16
C ILE A 118 -7.14 4.87 2.34
N ARG A 119 -7.94 5.90 2.54
CA ARG A 119 -7.46 7.17 3.10
C ARG A 119 -7.12 6.96 4.58
N ALA A 120 -6.12 7.68 5.09
CA ALA A 120 -5.86 7.73 6.53
C ALA A 120 -7.14 8.08 7.29
N GLY A 121 -7.53 7.25 8.27
CA GLY A 121 -8.78 7.38 9.02
C GLY A 121 -9.31 6.06 9.58
N PRO A 122 -10.62 5.98 9.81
CA PRO A 122 -11.26 4.84 10.46
C PRO A 122 -11.23 3.57 9.60
N LEU A 123 -11.19 2.44 10.28
CA LEU A 123 -11.26 1.08 9.74
C LEU A 123 -12.03 0.21 10.74
N ASP A 124 -12.96 -0.58 10.25
CA ASP A 124 -13.63 -1.60 11.06
C ASP A 124 -12.99 -2.97 10.80
N VAL A 125 -12.56 -3.64 11.87
CA VAL A 125 -12.11 -5.03 11.82
C VAL A 125 -13.26 -5.92 12.24
N VAL A 126 -13.61 -6.89 11.38
CA VAL A 126 -14.81 -7.73 11.52
C VAL A 126 -14.41 -9.21 11.59
N ASN A 127 -15.22 -10.04 12.22
CA ASN A 127 -15.10 -11.48 12.20
C ASN A 127 -16.44 -12.11 11.81
N ASP A 128 -16.54 -12.64 10.59
CA ASP A 128 -17.72 -13.34 10.10
C ASP A 128 -17.62 -14.87 10.27
N ASP A 129 -16.48 -15.38 10.74
CA ASP A 129 -16.30 -16.81 11.03
C ASP A 129 -16.77 -17.18 12.46
N PRO A 130 -17.28 -18.39 12.68
CA PRO A 130 -17.69 -18.87 14.00
C PRO A 130 -16.53 -19.33 14.89
N ILE A 131 -15.33 -18.84 14.66
CA ILE A 131 -14.08 -19.17 15.36
C ILE A 131 -13.31 -17.90 15.74
N LEU A 132 -12.36 -18.04 16.67
CA LEU A 132 -11.47 -16.95 17.04
C LEU A 132 -10.53 -16.58 15.90
N HIS A 133 -10.49 -15.30 15.54
CA HIS A 133 -9.38 -14.67 14.82
C HIS A 133 -8.66 -13.66 15.70
N ASN A 134 -7.39 -13.41 15.37
CA ASN A 134 -6.63 -12.30 15.93
C ASN A 134 -6.04 -11.51 14.76
N THR A 135 -6.59 -10.33 14.50
CA THR A 135 -6.16 -9.48 13.39
C THR A 135 -5.06 -8.54 13.87
N HIS A 136 -3.86 -8.71 13.33
CA HIS A 136 -2.67 -7.98 13.73
C HIS A 136 -2.10 -7.19 12.55
N GLY A 137 -2.16 -5.87 12.61
CA GLY A 137 -1.64 -4.96 11.58
C GLY A 137 -0.24 -4.44 11.89
N TYR A 138 0.62 -4.35 10.87
CA TYR A 138 2.01 -3.92 11.01
C TYR A 138 2.42 -2.89 9.97
N TYR A 139 3.01 -1.77 10.40
CA TYR A 139 3.86 -0.92 9.58
C TYR A 139 5.31 -1.41 9.67
N GLY A 140 5.74 -2.21 8.71
CA GLY A 140 7.03 -2.89 8.77
C GLY A 140 7.11 -3.84 9.97
N LYS A 141 7.94 -3.52 10.99
CA LYS A 141 8.05 -4.30 12.23
C LYS A 141 7.25 -3.73 13.41
N ARG A 142 6.59 -2.59 13.23
CA ARG A 142 5.86 -1.90 14.30
C ARG A 142 4.38 -2.28 14.22
N THR A 143 3.82 -2.78 15.32
CA THR A 143 2.38 -2.99 15.45
C THR A 143 1.62 -1.68 15.24
N ALA A 144 0.66 -1.71 14.33
CA ALA A 144 -0.34 -0.65 14.13
C ALA A 144 -1.55 -0.90 15.03
N PHE A 145 -2.04 -2.13 15.03
CA PHE A 145 -3.11 -2.61 15.92
C PHE A 145 -2.99 -4.13 16.10
N ASN A 146 -3.57 -4.65 17.19
CA ASN A 146 -3.67 -6.09 17.46
C ASN A 146 -5.00 -6.36 18.20
N MET A 147 -5.89 -7.15 17.59
CA MET A 147 -7.26 -7.33 18.05
C MET A 147 -7.67 -8.79 18.01
N ALA A 148 -8.10 -9.31 19.17
CA ALA A 148 -8.73 -10.61 19.25
C ALA A 148 -10.24 -10.49 18.99
N LEU A 149 -10.76 -11.28 18.06
CA LEU A 149 -12.17 -11.34 17.68
C LEU A 149 -12.69 -12.77 17.90
N PRO A 150 -13.08 -13.14 19.14
CA PRO A 150 -13.52 -14.50 19.45
C PRO A 150 -14.92 -14.85 18.93
N ASN A 151 -15.75 -13.87 18.61
CA ASN A 151 -17.15 -14.11 18.30
C ASN A 151 -17.49 -13.78 16.86
N GLN A 152 -18.31 -14.62 16.23
CA GLN A 152 -18.90 -14.31 14.93
C GLN A 152 -19.74 -13.04 14.98
N GLY A 153 -19.65 -12.21 13.94
CA GLY A 153 -20.31 -10.90 13.85
C GLY A 153 -19.65 -9.80 14.69
N GLN A 154 -18.56 -10.10 15.39
CA GLN A 154 -17.83 -9.09 16.16
C GLN A 154 -17.20 -8.06 15.23
N ARG A 155 -17.33 -6.77 15.64
CA ARG A 155 -16.78 -5.61 14.93
C ARG A 155 -16.03 -4.74 15.92
N ILE A 156 -14.79 -4.40 15.61
CA ILE A 156 -13.94 -3.53 16.44
C ILE A 156 -13.46 -2.38 15.57
N PRO A 157 -13.87 -1.13 15.88
CA PRO A 157 -13.37 0.04 15.17
C PRO A 157 -11.91 0.33 15.54
N THR A 158 -11.14 0.76 14.57
CA THR A 158 -9.77 1.25 14.73
C THR A 158 -9.48 2.41 13.77
N GLU A 159 -8.27 2.93 13.81
CA GLU A 159 -7.81 3.97 12.89
C GLU A 159 -6.42 3.67 12.35
N LEU A 160 -6.22 3.94 11.07
CA LEU A 160 -4.92 3.97 10.43
C LEU A 160 -4.61 5.41 10.01
N THR A 161 -3.84 6.12 10.83
CA THR A 161 -3.56 7.56 10.64
C THR A 161 -2.28 7.85 9.87
N ARG A 162 -1.44 6.82 9.65
CA ARG A 162 -0.16 6.96 8.99
C ARG A 162 -0.20 6.42 7.56
N VAL A 163 0.22 7.22 6.60
CA VAL A 163 0.45 6.79 5.20
C VAL A 163 1.50 5.68 5.13
N GLY A 164 1.26 4.69 4.30
CA GLY A 164 2.17 3.57 4.08
C GLY A 164 1.47 2.23 3.96
N THR A 165 2.27 1.18 3.84
CA THR A 165 1.80 -0.20 3.73
C THR A 165 1.63 -0.82 5.11
N VAL A 166 0.46 -1.38 5.37
CA VAL A 166 0.14 -2.18 6.56
C VAL A 166 -0.02 -3.62 6.14
N ARG A 167 0.86 -4.50 6.62
CA ARG A 167 0.69 -5.94 6.50
C ARG A 167 -0.26 -6.40 7.60
N ILE A 168 -1.17 -7.31 7.27
CA ILE A 168 -2.14 -7.89 8.20
C ILE A 168 -1.86 -9.38 8.31
N ASP A 169 -1.68 -9.86 9.53
CA ASP A 169 -1.52 -11.26 9.87
C ASP A 169 -2.64 -11.69 10.83
N CYS A 170 -2.91 -12.98 10.92
CA CYS A 170 -3.70 -13.55 12.00
C CYS A 170 -2.79 -14.36 12.93
N ASP A 171 -2.62 -13.90 14.20
CA ASP A 171 -1.78 -14.63 15.17
C ASP A 171 -2.38 -16.00 15.54
N ALA A 172 -3.70 -16.18 15.31
CA ALA A 172 -4.39 -17.46 15.51
C ALA A 172 -4.21 -18.43 14.32
N HIS A 173 -4.09 -17.91 13.08
CA HIS A 173 -4.05 -18.68 11.84
C HIS A 173 -2.93 -18.14 10.94
N GLY A 174 -1.71 -18.59 11.18
CA GLY A 174 -0.47 -18.05 10.60
C GLY A 174 -0.35 -18.12 9.07
N TRP A 175 -1.36 -18.64 8.37
CA TRP A 175 -1.43 -18.63 6.91
C TRP A 175 -2.28 -17.48 6.36
N MET A 176 -3.04 -16.77 7.21
CA MET A 176 -3.84 -15.61 6.81
C MET A 176 -2.94 -14.39 6.67
N GLU A 177 -2.99 -13.78 5.52
CA GLU A 177 -2.23 -12.56 5.20
C GLU A 177 -3.10 -11.61 4.39
N GLY A 178 -2.99 -10.32 4.66
CA GLY A 178 -3.68 -9.25 3.94
C GLY A 178 -2.87 -7.97 3.92
N TRP A 179 -3.29 -6.99 3.11
CA TRP A 179 -2.56 -5.77 2.89
C TRP A 179 -3.47 -4.55 2.80
N ILE A 180 -3.16 -3.53 3.59
CA ILE A 180 -3.84 -2.24 3.51
C ILE A 180 -2.81 -1.18 3.10
N TYR A 181 -3.11 -0.45 2.03
CA TYR A 181 -2.32 0.68 1.59
C TYR A 181 -3.02 1.96 2.00
N VAL A 182 -2.44 2.66 2.99
CA VAL A 182 -2.94 3.95 3.45
C VAL A 182 -2.31 5.02 2.60
N VAL A 183 -3.11 5.79 1.87
CA VAL A 183 -2.65 6.82 0.93
C VAL A 183 -3.11 8.21 1.36
N ASP A 184 -2.39 9.23 0.90
CA ASP A 184 -2.63 10.65 1.22
C ASP A 184 -3.33 11.44 0.11
N ASN A 185 -3.55 10.81 -1.04
CA ASN A 185 -4.22 11.42 -2.19
C ASN A 185 -5.11 10.41 -2.92
N PRO A 186 -6.13 10.86 -3.70
CA PRO A 186 -7.10 9.97 -4.35
C PRO A 186 -6.66 9.42 -5.72
N TYR A 187 -5.37 9.49 -6.04
CA TYR A 187 -4.83 9.00 -7.32
C TYR A 187 -4.24 7.61 -7.19
N TYR A 188 -5.10 6.64 -7.08
CA TYR A 188 -4.75 5.23 -6.99
C TYR A 188 -5.74 4.33 -7.74
N ALA A 189 -5.33 3.10 -8.00
CA ALA A 189 -6.15 2.02 -8.50
C ALA A 189 -5.66 0.67 -7.97
N ILE A 190 -6.54 -0.32 -7.95
CA ILE A 190 -6.21 -1.73 -7.70
C ILE A 190 -6.48 -2.47 -9.01
N THR A 191 -5.54 -3.28 -9.46
CA THR A 191 -5.68 -4.00 -10.72
C THR A 191 -6.69 -5.14 -10.63
N GLY A 192 -7.50 -5.30 -11.69
CA GLY A 192 -8.38 -6.44 -11.86
C GLY A 192 -7.64 -7.72 -12.26
N ALA A 193 -8.40 -8.80 -12.52
CA ALA A 193 -7.86 -10.10 -12.93
C ALA A 193 -7.04 -10.07 -14.23
N ASP A 194 -7.28 -9.09 -15.11
CA ASP A 194 -6.53 -8.84 -16.34
C ASP A 194 -5.31 -7.94 -16.16
N GLY A 195 -5.05 -7.50 -14.94
CA GLY A 195 -3.95 -6.61 -14.57
C GLY A 195 -4.14 -5.15 -14.95
N LYS A 196 -5.31 -4.77 -15.51
CA LYS A 196 -5.56 -3.38 -15.94
C LYS A 196 -5.90 -2.47 -14.78
N PHE A 197 -5.54 -1.20 -14.93
CA PHE A 197 -5.88 -0.11 -14.04
C PHE A 197 -6.13 1.20 -14.80
N SER A 198 -6.86 2.12 -14.17
CA SER A 198 -7.08 3.48 -14.66
C SER A 198 -7.10 4.46 -13.50
N ILE A 199 -6.33 5.55 -13.61
CA ILE A 199 -6.31 6.67 -12.67
C ILE A 199 -6.73 7.92 -13.43
N THR A 200 -7.91 8.44 -13.12
CA THR A 200 -8.57 9.53 -13.86
C THR A 200 -8.41 10.87 -13.17
N ASP A 201 -8.65 11.94 -13.94
CA ASP A 201 -8.63 13.33 -13.46
C ASP A 201 -7.31 13.73 -12.80
N VAL A 202 -6.20 13.22 -13.32
CA VAL A 202 -4.86 13.58 -12.84
C VAL A 202 -4.49 14.94 -13.41
N PRO A 203 -4.11 15.93 -12.57
CA PRO A 203 -3.65 17.22 -13.08
C PRO A 203 -2.48 17.05 -14.05
N PRO A 204 -2.36 17.88 -15.11
CA PRO A 204 -1.20 17.84 -15.98
C PRO A 204 0.08 18.10 -15.19
N GLY A 205 1.12 17.29 -15.41
CA GLY A 205 2.37 17.36 -14.65
C GLY A 205 3.21 16.10 -14.75
N SER A 206 4.33 16.10 -14.05
CA SER A 206 5.21 14.94 -13.90
C SER A 206 5.11 14.40 -12.48
N TYR A 207 4.97 13.10 -12.34
CA TYR A 207 4.73 12.40 -11.09
C TYR A 207 5.62 11.16 -10.97
N THR A 208 5.77 10.67 -9.75
CA THR A 208 6.26 9.32 -9.49
C THR A 208 5.06 8.39 -9.30
N LEU A 209 4.97 7.37 -10.15
CA LEU A 209 3.98 6.31 -10.06
C LEU A 209 4.62 5.11 -9.37
N VAL A 210 3.93 4.58 -8.38
CA VAL A 210 4.31 3.35 -7.65
C VAL A 210 3.33 2.26 -8.02
N ALA A 211 3.85 1.09 -8.39
CA ALA A 211 3.09 -0.15 -8.49
C ALA A 211 3.65 -1.14 -7.48
N ILE A 212 2.80 -1.73 -6.66
CA ILE A 212 3.20 -2.66 -5.59
C ILE A 212 2.30 -3.88 -5.55
N GLN A 213 2.92 -5.03 -5.38
CA GLN A 213 2.26 -6.29 -5.04
C GLN A 213 3.08 -6.97 -3.92
N SER A 214 2.42 -7.62 -2.99
CA SER A 214 3.03 -8.13 -1.75
C SER A 214 4.24 -9.06 -1.96
N PHE A 215 4.19 -9.89 -3.01
CA PHE A 215 5.26 -10.85 -3.33
C PHE A 215 6.47 -10.20 -4.02
N THR A 216 6.22 -9.21 -4.89
CA THR A 216 7.29 -8.59 -5.71
C THR A 216 7.84 -7.32 -5.09
N GLY A 217 7.13 -6.73 -4.11
CA GLY A 217 7.45 -5.41 -3.59
C GLY A 217 7.12 -4.26 -4.55
N PRO A 218 7.56 -3.04 -4.23
CA PRO A 218 7.26 -1.84 -5.01
C PRO A 218 8.21 -1.66 -6.21
N ILE A 219 7.64 -1.16 -7.31
CA ILE A 219 8.36 -0.56 -8.43
C ILE A 219 7.94 0.89 -8.56
N GLN A 220 8.90 1.77 -8.80
CA GLN A 220 8.66 3.19 -9.03
C GLN A 220 9.12 3.59 -10.42
N GLN A 221 8.32 4.42 -11.09
CA GLN A 221 8.70 5.00 -12.37
C GLN A 221 8.13 6.41 -12.55
N PRO A 222 8.80 7.29 -13.31
CA PRO A 222 8.24 8.59 -13.65
C PRO A 222 7.08 8.43 -14.64
N VAL A 223 6.07 9.29 -14.51
CA VAL A 223 4.95 9.40 -15.44
C VAL A 223 4.63 10.86 -15.69
N THR A 224 4.41 11.22 -16.96
CA THR A 224 3.99 12.57 -17.35
C THR A 224 2.56 12.52 -17.85
N VAL A 225 1.72 13.36 -17.25
CA VAL A 225 0.31 13.52 -17.61
C VAL A 225 0.14 14.79 -18.45
N THR A 226 -0.42 14.63 -19.65
CA THR A 226 -0.73 15.74 -20.55
C THR A 226 -2.22 16.09 -20.46
N ALA A 227 -2.53 17.38 -20.50
CA ALA A 227 -3.91 17.88 -20.43
C ALA A 227 -4.86 17.17 -21.39
N GLY A 228 -5.93 16.58 -20.85
CA GLY A 228 -7.01 15.95 -21.62
C GLY A 228 -6.58 14.71 -22.43
N LYS A 229 -5.39 14.16 -22.19
CA LYS A 229 -4.88 13.00 -22.95
C LYS A 229 -4.67 11.79 -22.06
N PRO A 230 -4.90 10.57 -22.57
CA PRO A 230 -4.51 9.36 -21.88
C PRO A 230 -2.98 9.15 -21.95
N THR A 231 -2.41 8.70 -20.85
CA THR A 231 -1.05 8.17 -20.77
C THR A 231 -1.14 6.65 -20.60
N ASN A 232 -0.65 5.89 -21.56
CA ASN A 232 -0.70 4.43 -21.52
C ASN A 232 0.66 3.85 -21.15
N LEU A 233 0.68 2.88 -20.22
CA LEU A 233 1.92 2.24 -19.80
C LEU A 233 1.72 0.78 -19.37
N THR A 234 2.80 0.01 -19.43
CA THR A 234 2.85 -1.34 -18.89
C THR A 234 3.90 -1.37 -17.80
N ILE A 235 3.57 -1.95 -16.65
CA ILE A 235 4.47 -2.10 -15.50
C ILE A 235 4.76 -3.57 -15.34
N GLU A 236 6.02 -3.96 -15.51
CA GLU A 236 6.48 -5.32 -15.27
C GLU A 236 6.98 -5.46 -13.83
N LEU A 237 6.28 -6.25 -13.02
CA LEU A 237 6.75 -6.65 -11.70
C LEU A 237 7.74 -7.79 -11.82
N LYS A 238 8.78 -7.77 -10.97
CA LYS A 238 9.83 -8.80 -10.93
C LYS A 238 10.02 -9.26 -9.50
N LYS A 239 10.34 -10.53 -9.34
CA LYS A 239 10.77 -11.05 -8.03
C LYS A 239 12.02 -10.28 -7.58
N GLN A 240 11.98 -9.77 -6.34
CA GLN A 240 13.14 -9.15 -5.67
C GLN A 240 13.97 -10.20 -4.95
#